data_515337d1743076f4a5ac4836442b39d3
#
_entry.id   515337d1743076f4a5ac4836442b39d3
#
_cell.length_a   1.000
_cell.length_b   1.000
_cell.length_c   1.000
_cell.angle_alpha   90.00
_cell.angle_beta   90.00
_cell.angle_gamma   90.00
#
_symmetry.space_group_name_H-M   'P 1'
#
loop_
_entity.id
_entity.type
_entity.pdbx_description
1 polymer ?
#
loop_
_entity_poly.entity_id
_entity_poly.type
_entity_poly.pdbx_seq_one_letter_code
_entity_poly.pdbx_strand_id
1 'polypeptide(L)'
;MPLNLPDKLPAIELLKEENIFVIDNSRATQQDIRPLRIVILNLMPLKITTETDLVRLLSNTPLQVEISFMKIKSHTSKNTPVEHMKTFYTDFDKMRGEKYDGMIITGAPVEQMDFEEVSYWDEIMEIFDWARTHVTSTLYICWAAQAGLYHHYGVPKYALDKKMFGIFEHRTLDPLQAIFRGFDDTFYVPHSRHTEVRKEDIVKVPELTLLSESDESGVYMVMARGGREFFVTGHSEYSPLTLDTEYRRALAQGLPIDVPRNYYIDDDPEKGPVVRWRAHANLLFSNWLNYFVNQETPYDINDIK
;
A
#
# COMPACT_ATOMS: atom_id res chain seq x y z
N MET A 1 5.84 20.21 -4.67
CA MET A 1 6.16 20.70 -3.31
C MET A 1 6.63 19.52 -2.49
N PRO A 2 7.47 19.71 -1.48
CA PRO A 2 8.09 18.59 -0.78
C PRO A 2 7.16 17.88 0.20
N LEU A 3 7.46 16.61 0.46
CA LEU A 3 6.81 15.79 1.45
C LEU A 3 7.15 16.30 2.86
N ASN A 4 6.13 16.52 3.67
CA ASN A 4 6.28 16.89 5.07
C ASN A 4 6.28 15.62 5.95
N LEU A 5 7.37 15.36 6.63
CA LEU A 5 7.58 14.17 7.44
C LEU A 5 7.77 14.53 8.93
N PRO A 6 7.39 13.60 9.83
CA PRO A 6 7.73 13.74 11.25
C PRO A 6 9.24 13.94 11.42
N ASP A 7 9.62 14.91 12.26
CA ASP A 7 11.02 15.18 12.54
C ASP A 7 11.76 13.93 13.01
N LYS A 8 12.99 13.73 12.51
CA LYS A 8 13.86 12.59 12.81
C LYS A 8 13.35 11.21 12.35
N LEU A 9 12.37 11.16 11.42
CA LEU A 9 12.00 9.89 10.79
C LEU A 9 13.22 9.33 10.03
N PRO A 10 13.62 8.05 10.22
CA PRO A 10 14.80 7.47 9.56
C PRO A 10 14.76 7.55 8.03
N ALA A 11 13.57 7.51 7.43
CA ALA A 11 13.38 7.66 6.00
C ALA A 11 13.91 8.99 5.45
N ILE A 12 13.98 10.07 6.24
CA ILE A 12 14.44 11.40 5.79
C ILE A 12 15.87 11.34 5.25
N GLU A 13 16.78 10.70 5.98
CA GLU A 13 18.19 10.64 5.57
C GLU A 13 18.36 9.80 4.30
N LEU A 14 17.67 8.66 4.21
CA LEU A 14 17.71 7.81 3.03
C LEU A 14 17.15 8.52 1.78
N LEU A 15 16.04 9.24 1.93
CA LEU A 15 15.44 9.99 0.83
C LEU A 15 16.35 11.13 0.34
N LYS A 16 17.09 11.79 1.24
CA LYS A 16 18.10 12.79 0.86
C LYS A 16 19.23 12.16 0.05
N GLU A 17 19.71 10.97 0.44
CA GLU A 17 20.72 10.23 -0.33
C GLU A 17 20.23 9.85 -1.74
N GLU A 18 18.93 9.60 -1.90
CA GLU A 18 18.28 9.34 -3.18
C GLU A 18 17.96 10.62 -3.98
N ASN A 19 18.39 11.81 -3.54
CA ASN A 19 18.05 13.12 -4.12
C ASN A 19 16.54 13.43 -4.15
N ILE A 20 15.77 12.87 -3.23
CA ILE A 20 14.35 13.15 -3.06
C ILE A 20 14.19 14.28 -2.06
N PHE A 21 13.51 15.36 -2.48
CA PHE A 21 13.34 16.54 -1.65
C PHE A 21 12.21 16.34 -0.64
N VAL A 22 12.56 16.35 0.63
CA VAL A 22 11.62 16.30 1.77
C VAL A 22 11.81 17.52 2.66
N ILE A 23 10.75 17.92 3.36
CA ILE A 23 10.82 18.96 4.41
C ILE A 23 10.41 18.38 5.74
N ASP A 24 10.95 18.91 6.80
CA ASP A 24 10.50 18.66 8.17
C ASP A 24 9.29 19.56 8.53
N ASN A 25 8.62 19.23 9.62
CA ASN A 25 7.47 19.98 10.09
C ASN A 25 7.75 21.45 10.35
N SER A 26 8.97 21.80 10.79
CA SER A 26 9.34 23.17 11.11
C SER A 26 9.38 24.07 9.86
N ARG A 27 9.76 23.52 8.72
CA ARG A 27 9.79 24.24 7.43
C ARG A 27 8.42 24.29 6.76
N ALA A 28 7.60 23.25 6.94
CA ALA A 28 6.28 23.17 6.33
C ALA A 28 5.30 24.22 6.89
N THR A 29 5.39 24.54 8.18
CA THR A 29 4.50 25.52 8.86
C THR A 29 4.67 26.97 8.36
N GLN A 30 5.66 27.25 7.50
CA GLN A 30 5.89 28.56 6.90
C GLN A 30 5.16 28.77 5.55
N GLN A 31 4.36 27.82 5.09
CA GLN A 31 3.64 27.89 3.81
C GLN A 31 2.13 27.95 4.05
N ASP A 32 1.44 28.93 3.45
CA ASP A 32 -0.02 29.15 3.53
C ASP A 32 -0.86 28.11 2.71
N ILE A 33 -0.38 26.87 2.56
CA ILE A 33 -1.07 25.83 1.81
C ILE A 33 -1.38 24.67 2.75
N ARG A 34 -2.66 24.31 2.87
CA ARG A 34 -3.06 23.12 3.62
C ARG A 34 -2.44 21.87 2.98
N PRO A 35 -1.60 21.13 3.68
CA PRO A 35 -1.11 19.86 3.18
C PRO A 35 -2.23 18.81 3.14
N LEU A 36 -2.12 17.84 2.23
CA LEU A 36 -2.94 16.64 2.27
C LEU A 36 -2.52 15.78 3.46
N ARG A 37 -3.46 15.44 4.31
CA ARG A 37 -3.24 14.58 5.48
C ARG A 37 -3.42 13.12 5.09
N ILE A 38 -2.34 12.38 5.04
CA ILE A 38 -2.33 10.95 4.70
C ILE A 38 -2.02 10.14 5.96
N VAL A 39 -2.88 9.18 6.29
CA VAL A 39 -2.62 8.23 7.36
C VAL A 39 -2.20 6.88 6.79
N ILE A 40 -1.16 6.26 7.36
CA ILE A 40 -0.66 4.94 6.96
C ILE A 40 -0.83 3.97 8.13
N LEU A 41 -1.73 2.99 7.97
CA LEU A 41 -1.81 1.83 8.85
C LEU A 41 -0.81 0.79 8.36
N ASN A 42 0.34 0.74 9.02
CA ASN A 42 1.44 -0.15 8.63
C ASN A 42 1.37 -1.46 9.42
N LEU A 43 0.91 -2.53 8.77
CA LEU A 43 0.78 -3.87 9.34
C LEU A 43 2.00 -4.77 9.05
N MET A 44 2.94 -4.29 8.21
CA MET A 44 4.13 -5.05 7.82
C MET A 44 5.08 -5.28 8.99
N PRO A 45 5.77 -6.43 9.02
CA PRO A 45 6.70 -6.76 10.12
C PRO A 45 7.96 -5.88 10.14
N LEU A 46 8.45 -5.45 8.98
CA LEU A 46 9.63 -4.57 8.82
C LEU A 46 9.14 -3.13 8.56
N LYS A 47 8.62 -2.49 9.61
CA LYS A 47 7.94 -1.19 9.48
C LYS A 47 8.81 -0.10 8.85
N ILE A 48 10.04 0.05 9.29
CA ILE A 48 10.97 1.10 8.79
C ILE A 48 11.21 0.97 7.28
N THR A 49 11.36 -0.25 6.78
CA THR A 49 11.50 -0.50 5.33
C THR A 49 10.24 -0.10 4.59
N THR A 50 9.07 -0.54 5.06
CA THR A 50 7.78 -0.22 4.44
C THR A 50 7.47 1.28 4.48
N GLU A 51 7.80 1.95 5.59
CA GLU A 51 7.71 3.42 5.71
C GLU A 51 8.50 4.10 4.60
N THR A 52 9.77 3.69 4.43
CA THR A 52 10.66 4.26 3.40
C THR A 52 10.11 4.03 1.99
N ASP A 53 9.62 2.82 1.70
CA ASP A 53 9.08 2.48 0.39
C ASP A 53 7.84 3.30 0.05
N LEU A 54 6.90 3.44 0.98
CA LEU A 54 5.69 4.24 0.78
C LEU A 54 5.99 5.74 0.70
N VAL A 55 6.83 6.24 1.58
CA VAL A 55 7.20 7.65 1.62
C VAL A 55 7.93 8.06 0.32
N ARG A 56 8.77 7.19 -0.24
CA ARG A 56 9.42 7.40 -1.54
C ARG A 56 8.40 7.63 -2.66
N LEU A 57 7.34 6.83 -2.72
CA LEU A 57 6.29 6.97 -3.74
C LEU A 57 5.41 8.21 -3.50
N LEU A 58 5.04 8.47 -2.25
CA LEU A 58 4.24 9.64 -1.88
C LEU A 58 5.01 10.97 -2.07
N SER A 59 6.34 10.94 -2.13
CA SER A 59 7.15 12.14 -2.38
C SER A 59 7.19 12.57 -3.85
N ASN A 60 6.79 11.68 -4.78
CA ASN A 60 6.81 11.98 -6.22
C ASN A 60 5.55 12.73 -6.67
N THR A 61 5.24 13.85 -6.02
CA THR A 61 4.09 14.72 -6.32
C THR A 61 4.46 16.19 -6.07
N PRO A 62 3.87 17.14 -6.80
CA PRO A 62 3.98 18.56 -6.48
C PRO A 62 3.10 18.98 -5.28
N LEU A 63 2.22 18.11 -4.79
CA LEU A 63 1.34 18.39 -3.67
C LEU A 63 2.12 18.32 -2.34
N GLN A 64 1.73 19.16 -1.39
CA GLN A 64 2.24 19.04 -0.02
C GLN A 64 1.48 17.93 0.71
N VAL A 65 2.22 16.96 1.26
CA VAL A 65 1.64 15.79 1.94
C VAL A 65 2.22 15.72 3.36
N GLU A 66 1.32 15.60 4.33
CA GLU A 66 1.63 15.32 5.74
C GLU A 66 1.30 13.86 6.04
N ILE A 67 2.26 13.12 6.60
CA ILE A 67 2.09 11.69 6.88
C ILE A 67 1.99 11.45 8.39
N SER A 68 0.97 10.66 8.77
CA SER A 68 0.80 10.11 10.10
C SER A 68 0.83 8.59 10.04
N PHE A 69 1.54 7.94 10.96
CA PHE A 69 1.55 6.49 11.05
C PHE A 69 0.61 6.01 12.16
N MET A 70 -0.29 5.10 11.77
CA MET A 70 -1.23 4.43 12.67
C MET A 70 -0.74 3.02 12.97
N LYS A 71 -0.94 2.55 14.18
CA LYS A 71 -0.68 1.15 14.58
C LYS A 71 -1.90 0.53 15.22
N ILE A 72 -1.97 -0.79 15.13
CA ILE A 72 -2.90 -1.64 15.87
C ILE A 72 -2.48 -1.68 17.34
N LYS A 73 -3.41 -1.43 18.25
CA LYS A 73 -3.19 -1.43 19.70
C LYS A 73 -3.13 -2.87 20.25
N SER A 74 -3.99 -3.74 19.75
CA SER A 74 -4.09 -5.16 20.15
C SER A 74 -2.90 -6.01 19.68
N HIS A 75 -1.98 -5.45 18.86
CA HIS A 75 -0.82 -6.17 18.34
C HIS A 75 0.50 -5.44 18.61
N THR A 76 1.49 -6.15 19.15
CA THR A 76 2.83 -5.61 19.40
C THR A 76 3.78 -6.02 18.29
N SER A 77 4.41 -5.03 17.64
CA SER A 77 5.45 -5.29 16.64
C SER A 77 6.68 -5.94 17.27
N LYS A 78 7.12 -7.08 16.72
CA LYS A 78 8.30 -7.84 17.23
C LYS A 78 9.61 -7.41 16.57
N ASN A 79 9.54 -6.84 15.36
CA ASN A 79 10.71 -6.58 14.50
C ASN A 79 11.03 -5.09 14.36
N THR A 80 10.37 -4.22 15.15
CA THR A 80 10.61 -2.77 15.12
C THR A 80 10.98 -2.30 16.53
N PRO A 81 12.00 -1.45 16.69
CA PRO A 81 12.38 -0.92 17.99
C PRO A 81 11.21 -0.23 18.68
N VAL A 82 11.06 -0.48 19.98
CA VAL A 82 9.96 0.11 20.78
C VAL A 82 10.01 1.64 20.77
N GLU A 83 11.22 2.21 20.79
CA GLU A 83 11.44 3.67 20.72
C GLU A 83 10.87 4.26 19.42
N HIS A 84 11.14 3.61 18.28
CA HIS A 84 10.61 4.00 16.97
C HIS A 84 9.07 3.99 16.97
N MET A 85 8.48 2.91 17.51
CA MET A 85 7.02 2.78 17.62
C MET A 85 6.40 3.87 18.50
N LYS A 86 7.03 4.23 19.60
CA LYS A 86 6.55 5.29 20.51
C LYS A 86 6.67 6.68 19.91
N THR A 87 7.72 6.90 19.11
CA THR A 87 8.03 8.22 18.55
C THR A 87 7.16 8.54 17.34
N PHE A 88 6.96 7.57 16.43
CA PHE A 88 6.37 7.83 15.12
C PHE A 88 4.97 7.27 14.93
N TYR A 89 4.51 6.33 15.77
CA TYR A 89 3.22 5.67 15.62
C TYR A 89 2.21 6.09 16.67
N THR A 90 1.00 6.31 16.22
CA THR A 90 -0.14 6.66 17.08
C THR A 90 -1.17 5.52 17.08
N ASP A 91 -1.74 5.21 18.25
CA ASP A 91 -2.82 4.23 18.36
C ASP A 91 -4.10 4.78 17.72
N PHE A 92 -4.87 3.89 17.09
CA PHE A 92 -6.14 4.24 16.44
C PHE A 92 -7.09 5.02 17.36
N ASP A 93 -7.22 4.63 18.64
CA ASP A 93 -8.09 5.32 19.61
C ASP A 93 -7.84 6.83 19.71
N LYS A 94 -6.59 7.27 19.52
CA LYS A 94 -6.21 8.69 19.56
C LYS A 94 -6.50 9.43 18.26
N MET A 95 -6.64 8.69 17.15
CA MET A 95 -6.86 9.22 15.82
C MET A 95 -8.34 9.15 15.41
N ARG A 96 -9.17 8.44 16.17
CA ARG A 96 -10.58 8.15 15.86
C ARG A 96 -11.43 9.40 15.56
N GLY A 97 -11.16 10.53 16.22
CA GLY A 97 -11.88 11.79 16.01
C GLY A 97 -11.35 12.65 14.85
N GLU A 98 -10.25 12.22 14.22
CA GLU A 98 -9.60 12.97 13.15
C GLU A 98 -10.10 12.53 11.78
N LYS A 99 -10.00 13.45 10.81
CA LYS A 99 -10.29 13.17 9.39
C LYS A 99 -9.04 13.30 8.54
N TYR A 100 -8.96 12.52 7.47
CA TYR A 100 -7.80 12.46 6.59
C TYR A 100 -8.22 12.53 5.12
N ASP A 101 -7.36 13.14 4.30
CA ASP A 101 -7.57 13.20 2.86
C ASP A 101 -7.38 11.82 2.22
N GLY A 102 -6.40 11.05 2.70
CA GLY A 102 -6.15 9.69 2.22
C GLY A 102 -5.66 8.74 3.30
N MET A 103 -5.85 7.45 3.05
CA MET A 103 -5.34 6.39 3.92
C MET A 103 -4.68 5.29 3.09
N ILE A 104 -3.58 4.76 3.58
CA ILE A 104 -2.95 3.55 3.05
C ILE A 104 -2.97 2.48 4.13
N ILE A 105 -3.45 1.28 3.80
CA ILE A 105 -3.43 0.12 4.68
C ILE A 105 -2.56 -0.95 4.04
N THR A 106 -1.44 -1.30 4.66
CA THR A 106 -0.46 -2.21 4.09
C THR A 106 -0.86 -3.67 4.23
N GLY A 107 -0.18 -4.55 3.49
CA GLY A 107 -0.22 -5.99 3.71
C GLY A 107 0.21 -6.39 5.12
N ALA A 108 -0.07 -7.66 5.47
CA ALA A 108 0.33 -8.28 6.73
C ALA A 108 0.72 -9.75 6.48
N PRO A 109 1.68 -10.32 7.25
CA PRO A 109 2.16 -11.68 7.04
C PRO A 109 1.24 -12.73 7.71
N VAL A 110 -0.08 -12.57 7.57
CA VAL A 110 -1.12 -13.42 8.17
C VAL A 110 -2.09 -13.98 7.12
N GLU A 111 -1.72 -13.93 5.85
CA GLU A 111 -2.59 -14.27 4.73
C GLU A 111 -3.06 -15.73 4.68
N GLN A 112 -2.30 -16.65 5.30
CA GLN A 112 -2.67 -18.08 5.36
C GLN A 112 -3.65 -18.42 6.49
N MET A 113 -3.90 -17.49 7.42
CA MET A 113 -4.90 -17.64 8.48
C MET A 113 -6.27 -17.22 7.94
N ASP A 114 -7.34 -17.82 8.45
CA ASP A 114 -8.66 -17.25 8.22
C ASP A 114 -8.75 -15.86 8.83
N PHE A 115 -9.56 -14.98 8.25
CA PHE A 115 -9.59 -13.59 8.69
C PHE A 115 -9.96 -13.48 10.16
N GLU A 116 -10.94 -14.24 10.61
CA GLU A 116 -11.47 -14.27 11.98
C GLU A 116 -10.46 -14.84 13.00
N GLU A 117 -9.44 -15.58 12.53
CA GLU A 117 -8.36 -16.09 13.38
C GLU A 117 -7.24 -15.09 13.62
N VAL A 118 -7.23 -13.98 12.86
CA VAL A 118 -6.22 -12.91 13.03
C VAL A 118 -6.50 -12.19 14.34
N SER A 119 -5.53 -12.19 15.25
CA SER A 119 -5.67 -11.71 16.64
C SER A 119 -6.12 -10.24 16.78
N TYR A 120 -6.01 -9.44 15.73
CA TYR A 120 -6.43 -8.05 15.67
C TYR A 120 -7.56 -7.81 14.66
N TRP A 121 -8.31 -8.86 14.29
CA TRP A 121 -9.37 -8.77 13.28
C TRP A 121 -10.45 -7.77 13.65
N ASP A 122 -10.95 -7.82 14.88
CA ASP A 122 -12.01 -6.90 15.35
C ASP A 122 -11.57 -5.42 15.27
N GLU A 123 -10.32 -5.12 15.66
CA GLU A 123 -9.79 -3.75 15.59
C GLU A 123 -9.63 -3.29 14.14
N ILE A 124 -9.22 -4.18 13.23
CA ILE A 124 -9.06 -3.83 11.81
C ILE A 124 -10.41 -3.59 11.13
N MET A 125 -11.43 -4.38 11.44
CA MET A 125 -12.80 -4.15 10.94
C MET A 125 -13.31 -2.77 11.37
N GLU A 126 -13.10 -2.41 12.64
CA GLU A 126 -13.46 -1.08 13.14
C GLU A 126 -12.72 0.04 12.41
N ILE A 127 -11.43 -0.14 12.11
CA ILE A 127 -10.65 0.84 11.34
C ILE A 127 -11.15 0.92 9.89
N PHE A 128 -11.51 -0.19 9.25
CA PHE A 128 -12.07 -0.21 7.90
C PHE A 128 -13.40 0.57 7.84
N ASP A 129 -14.30 0.34 8.79
CA ASP A 129 -15.58 1.06 8.87
C ASP A 129 -15.38 2.54 9.18
N TRP A 130 -14.45 2.88 10.07
CA TRP A 130 -14.07 4.25 10.36
C TRP A 130 -13.52 4.97 9.13
N ALA A 131 -12.67 4.31 8.34
CA ALA A 131 -12.09 4.89 7.14
C ALA A 131 -13.17 5.33 6.14
N ARG A 132 -14.28 4.61 6.03
CA ARG A 132 -15.39 4.94 5.13
C ARG A 132 -16.06 6.29 5.39
N THR A 133 -15.95 6.81 6.60
CA THR A 133 -16.60 8.06 7.05
C THR A 133 -15.63 9.16 7.42
N HIS A 134 -14.33 8.84 7.60
CA HIS A 134 -13.31 9.77 8.06
C HIS A 134 -12.19 10.00 7.03
N VAL A 135 -12.19 9.25 5.92
CA VAL A 135 -11.15 9.33 4.89
C VAL A 135 -11.80 9.51 3.52
N THR A 136 -11.24 10.41 2.70
CA THR A 136 -11.76 10.63 1.34
C THR A 136 -11.48 9.43 0.44
N SER A 137 -10.23 8.93 0.40
CA SER A 137 -9.88 7.75 -0.39
C SER A 137 -8.90 6.84 0.36
N THR A 138 -9.17 5.54 0.35
CA THR A 138 -8.35 4.51 1.02
C THR A 138 -7.76 3.56 -0.01
N LEU A 139 -6.44 3.35 0.08
CA LEU A 139 -5.67 2.39 -0.72
C LEU A 139 -5.32 1.18 0.16
N TYR A 140 -5.93 0.04 -0.11
CA TYR A 140 -5.68 -1.23 0.55
C TYR A 140 -4.66 -2.03 -0.26
N ILE A 141 -3.59 -2.55 0.37
CA ILE A 141 -2.51 -3.26 -0.32
C ILE A 141 -2.43 -4.72 0.16
N CYS A 142 -2.30 -5.64 -0.78
CA CYS A 142 -2.08 -7.07 -0.59
C CYS A 142 -3.09 -7.71 0.37
N TRP A 143 -2.68 -8.18 1.55
CA TRP A 143 -3.58 -8.78 2.52
C TRP A 143 -4.70 -7.82 2.94
N ALA A 144 -4.41 -6.55 3.15
CA ALA A 144 -5.44 -5.56 3.48
C ALA A 144 -6.47 -5.41 2.34
N ALA A 145 -6.06 -5.54 1.08
CA ALA A 145 -6.98 -5.54 -0.05
C ALA A 145 -7.95 -6.73 0.01
N GLN A 146 -7.45 -7.93 0.30
CA GLN A 146 -8.30 -9.11 0.46
C GLN A 146 -9.20 -8.98 1.69
N ALA A 147 -8.68 -8.49 2.81
CA ALA A 147 -9.43 -8.29 4.05
C ALA A 147 -10.55 -7.24 3.90
N GLY A 148 -10.25 -6.12 3.23
CA GLY A 148 -11.25 -5.09 2.94
C GLY A 148 -12.33 -5.55 1.97
N LEU A 149 -11.96 -6.29 0.92
CA LEU A 149 -12.92 -6.91 -0.01
C LEU A 149 -13.82 -7.92 0.70
N TYR A 150 -13.26 -8.72 1.63
CA TYR A 150 -14.03 -9.66 2.43
C TYR A 150 -14.98 -8.94 3.39
N HIS A 151 -14.46 -8.01 4.21
CA HIS A 151 -15.26 -7.31 5.22
C HIS A 151 -16.40 -6.49 4.63
N HIS A 152 -16.10 -5.74 3.57
CA HIS A 152 -17.07 -4.78 3.01
C HIS A 152 -17.99 -5.38 1.97
N TYR A 153 -17.55 -6.42 1.25
CA TYR A 153 -18.24 -6.91 0.05
C TYR A 153 -18.44 -8.42 0.04
N GLY A 154 -17.98 -9.14 1.07
CA GLY A 154 -18.13 -10.59 1.17
C GLY A 154 -17.33 -11.39 0.15
N VAL A 155 -16.32 -10.78 -0.48
CA VAL A 155 -15.46 -11.46 -1.46
C VAL A 155 -14.47 -12.37 -0.72
N PRO A 156 -14.51 -13.69 -0.93
CA PRO A 156 -13.63 -14.63 -0.24
C PRO A 156 -12.21 -14.59 -0.80
N LYS A 157 -11.24 -15.00 0.03
CA LYS A 157 -9.89 -15.34 -0.44
C LYS A 157 -9.76 -16.84 -0.65
N TYR A 158 -8.82 -17.24 -1.52
CA TYR A 158 -8.51 -18.63 -1.84
C TYR A 158 -7.02 -18.87 -1.67
N ALA A 159 -6.66 -20.03 -1.14
CA ALA A 159 -5.26 -20.46 -1.09
C ALA A 159 -4.75 -20.78 -2.50
N LEU A 160 -3.52 -20.40 -2.78
CA LEU A 160 -2.78 -20.78 -3.98
C LEU A 160 -2.03 -22.10 -3.74
N ASP A 161 -1.94 -22.94 -4.74
CA ASP A 161 -1.14 -24.18 -4.69
C ASP A 161 0.35 -23.90 -4.48
N LYS A 162 0.82 -22.78 -5.03
CA LYS A 162 2.19 -22.27 -4.89
C LYS A 162 2.17 -20.78 -4.59
N LYS A 163 3.18 -20.32 -3.89
CA LYS A 163 3.39 -18.90 -3.65
C LYS A 163 3.49 -18.13 -4.99
N MET A 164 2.67 -17.11 -5.16
CA MET A 164 2.82 -16.13 -6.22
C MET A 164 3.99 -15.22 -5.86
N PHE A 165 5.15 -15.44 -6.51
CA PHE A 165 6.40 -14.81 -6.12
C PHE A 165 7.20 -14.36 -7.33
N GLY A 166 7.32 -13.04 -7.51
CA GLY A 166 8.02 -12.46 -8.66
C GLY A 166 7.37 -11.21 -9.21
N ILE A 167 7.68 -10.91 -10.47
CA ILE A 167 7.20 -9.77 -11.24
C ILE A 167 6.29 -10.25 -12.34
N PHE A 168 5.03 -9.80 -12.35
CA PHE A 168 4.02 -10.25 -13.30
C PHE A 168 3.54 -9.10 -14.15
N GLU A 169 3.23 -9.41 -15.43
CA GLU A 169 2.62 -8.47 -16.34
C GLU A 169 1.13 -8.37 -16.09
N HIS A 170 0.62 -7.14 -16.08
CA HIS A 170 -0.77 -6.79 -15.89
C HIS A 170 -1.25 -5.93 -17.05
N ARG A 171 -2.56 -5.96 -17.30
CA ARG A 171 -3.21 -5.06 -18.27
C ARG A 171 -4.26 -4.18 -17.58
N THR A 172 -4.47 -2.99 -18.10
CA THR A 172 -5.58 -2.14 -17.74
C THR A 172 -6.85 -2.63 -18.45
N LEU A 173 -7.98 -2.71 -17.75
CA LEU A 173 -9.27 -3.10 -18.34
C LEU A 173 -10.07 -1.89 -18.83
N ASP A 174 -9.81 -0.72 -18.24
CA ASP A 174 -10.34 0.57 -18.68
C ASP A 174 -9.22 1.62 -18.59
N PRO A 175 -8.49 1.86 -19.67
CA PRO A 175 -7.36 2.80 -19.70
C PRO A 175 -7.78 4.26 -19.53
N LEU A 176 -9.09 4.58 -19.62
CA LEU A 176 -9.60 5.94 -19.43
C LEU A 176 -9.79 6.29 -17.95
N GLN A 177 -9.71 5.32 -17.05
CA GLN A 177 -9.75 5.59 -15.61
C GLN A 177 -8.58 6.49 -15.18
N ALA A 178 -8.88 7.52 -14.40
CA ALA A 178 -7.89 8.50 -13.95
C ALA A 178 -6.71 7.86 -13.20
N ILE A 179 -6.92 6.71 -12.54
CA ILE A 179 -5.87 5.98 -11.84
C ILE A 179 -4.78 5.46 -12.79
N PHE A 180 -5.12 5.20 -14.05
CA PHE A 180 -4.19 4.71 -15.08
C PHE A 180 -3.66 5.81 -16.01
N ARG A 181 -3.88 7.07 -15.67
CA ARG A 181 -3.37 8.16 -16.51
C ARG A 181 -1.85 8.10 -16.65
N GLY A 182 -1.38 7.97 -17.90
CA GLY A 182 0.04 7.83 -18.23
C GLY A 182 0.59 6.41 -18.14
N PHE A 183 -0.25 5.42 -17.80
CA PHE A 183 0.14 4.01 -17.90
C PHE A 183 0.22 3.56 -19.36
N ASP A 184 1.10 2.60 -19.60
CA ASP A 184 1.09 1.80 -20.81
C ASP A 184 -0.07 0.78 -20.77
N ASP A 185 -0.40 0.16 -21.91
CA ASP A 185 -1.46 -0.86 -22.00
C ASP A 185 -1.18 -2.07 -21.09
N THR A 186 0.11 -2.39 -20.93
CA THR A 186 0.61 -3.40 -20.00
C THR A 186 1.69 -2.83 -19.10
N PHE A 187 1.80 -3.36 -17.89
CA PHE A 187 2.75 -2.93 -16.89
C PHE A 187 3.10 -4.07 -15.92
N TYR A 188 4.22 -3.93 -15.23
CA TYR A 188 4.72 -4.96 -14.33
C TYR A 188 4.47 -4.61 -12.87
N VAL A 189 4.11 -5.64 -12.06
CA VAL A 189 3.89 -5.49 -10.62
C VAL A 189 4.56 -6.63 -9.85
N PRO A 190 5.25 -6.34 -8.74
CA PRO A 190 5.72 -7.35 -7.80
C PRO A 190 4.57 -8.03 -7.05
N HIS A 191 4.67 -9.34 -6.87
CA HIS A 191 3.80 -10.12 -6.00
C HIS A 191 4.61 -11.01 -5.07
N SER A 192 4.13 -11.15 -3.83
CA SER A 192 4.62 -12.10 -2.83
C SER A 192 3.44 -12.50 -1.94
N ARG A 193 2.68 -13.52 -2.34
CA ARG A 193 1.46 -13.93 -1.64
C ARG A 193 1.15 -15.41 -1.82
N HIS A 194 0.44 -15.99 -0.84
CA HIS A 194 -0.04 -17.37 -0.83
C HIS A 194 -1.56 -17.48 -1.05
N THR A 195 -2.24 -16.34 -1.20
CA THR A 195 -3.69 -16.30 -1.39
C THR A 195 -4.08 -15.36 -2.52
N GLU A 196 -5.29 -15.52 -3.03
CA GLU A 196 -5.87 -14.69 -4.08
C GLU A 196 -7.33 -14.35 -3.82
N VAL A 197 -7.85 -13.33 -4.49
CA VAL A 197 -9.27 -13.13 -4.77
C VAL A 197 -9.52 -13.43 -6.24
N ARG A 198 -10.72 -13.93 -6.56
CA ARG A 198 -11.03 -14.35 -7.92
C ARG A 198 -11.92 -13.35 -8.64
N LYS A 199 -11.67 -13.20 -9.93
CA LYS A 199 -12.46 -12.31 -10.82
C LYS A 199 -13.95 -12.65 -10.77
N GLU A 200 -14.28 -13.95 -10.75
CA GLU A 200 -15.65 -14.45 -10.75
C GLU A 200 -16.44 -13.97 -9.51
N ASP A 201 -15.78 -13.74 -8.39
CA ASP A 201 -16.42 -13.22 -7.18
C ASP A 201 -16.50 -11.70 -7.19
N ILE A 202 -15.48 -11.02 -7.70
CA ILE A 202 -15.49 -9.55 -7.86
C ILE A 202 -16.65 -9.10 -8.76
N VAL A 203 -16.82 -9.73 -9.94
CA VAL A 203 -17.84 -9.32 -10.92
C VAL A 203 -19.28 -9.62 -10.52
N LYS A 204 -19.48 -10.44 -9.47
CA LYS A 204 -20.81 -10.68 -8.88
C LYS A 204 -21.28 -9.53 -7.98
N VAL A 205 -20.38 -8.65 -7.54
CA VAL A 205 -20.67 -7.55 -6.64
C VAL A 205 -20.80 -6.27 -7.45
N PRO A 206 -22.00 -5.70 -7.63
CA PRO A 206 -22.23 -4.56 -8.52
C PRO A 206 -21.47 -3.28 -8.11
N GLU A 207 -21.13 -3.14 -6.84
CA GLU A 207 -20.40 -2.00 -6.29
C GLU A 207 -18.91 -2.03 -6.62
N LEU A 208 -18.39 -3.19 -7.07
CA LEU A 208 -16.98 -3.38 -7.40
C LEU A 208 -16.72 -3.21 -8.89
N THR A 209 -15.66 -2.50 -9.22
CA THR A 209 -15.16 -2.36 -10.59
C THR A 209 -13.77 -2.98 -10.67
N LEU A 210 -13.62 -4.06 -11.43
CA LEU A 210 -12.31 -4.64 -11.73
C LEU A 210 -11.58 -3.73 -12.73
N LEU A 211 -10.45 -3.18 -12.33
CA LEU A 211 -9.69 -2.20 -13.13
C LEU A 211 -8.49 -2.81 -13.84
N SER A 212 -7.86 -3.81 -13.24
CA SER A 212 -6.65 -4.44 -13.81
C SER A 212 -6.51 -5.89 -13.34
N GLU A 213 -6.00 -6.72 -14.24
CA GLU A 213 -5.74 -8.14 -14.02
C GLU A 213 -4.49 -8.60 -14.77
N SER A 214 -4.00 -9.79 -14.41
CA SER A 214 -2.93 -10.52 -15.07
C SER A 214 -3.43 -11.90 -15.45
N ASP A 215 -2.99 -12.41 -16.58
CA ASP A 215 -3.29 -13.80 -16.98
C ASP A 215 -2.60 -14.82 -16.06
N GLU A 216 -1.51 -14.42 -15.39
CA GLU A 216 -0.72 -15.29 -14.52
C GLU A 216 -1.03 -15.08 -13.04
N SER A 217 -1.13 -13.82 -12.58
CA SER A 217 -1.33 -13.51 -11.16
C SER A 217 -2.77 -13.10 -10.81
N GLY A 218 -3.70 -13.13 -11.76
CA GLY A 218 -5.12 -12.88 -11.53
C GLY A 218 -5.45 -11.41 -11.27
N VAL A 219 -6.42 -11.16 -10.38
CA VAL A 219 -6.90 -9.82 -10.01
C VAL A 219 -5.77 -8.98 -9.43
N TYR A 220 -5.58 -7.77 -9.97
CA TYR A 220 -4.61 -6.81 -9.42
C TYR A 220 -5.28 -5.63 -8.72
N MET A 221 -6.18 -4.93 -9.42
CA MET A 221 -6.78 -3.71 -8.86
C MET A 221 -8.30 -3.73 -9.01
N VAL A 222 -8.97 -3.46 -7.89
CA VAL A 222 -10.43 -3.30 -7.81
C VAL A 222 -10.72 -1.94 -7.19
N MET A 223 -11.72 -1.24 -7.72
CA MET A 223 -12.19 0.04 -7.21
C MET A 223 -13.63 -0.10 -6.71
N ALA A 224 -13.94 0.64 -5.66
CA ALA A 224 -15.31 0.78 -5.17
C ALA A 224 -15.62 2.24 -4.80
N ARG A 225 -16.91 2.54 -4.64
CA ARG A 225 -17.41 3.84 -4.19
C ARG A 225 -16.85 5.03 -5.00
N GLY A 226 -16.69 4.85 -6.33
CA GLY A 226 -16.19 5.92 -7.22
C GLY A 226 -14.76 6.37 -6.94
N GLY A 227 -13.90 5.48 -6.43
CA GLY A 227 -12.51 5.80 -6.11
C GLY A 227 -12.25 6.16 -4.66
N ARG A 228 -13.25 6.03 -3.79
CA ARG A 228 -13.04 6.14 -2.33
C ARG A 228 -12.34 4.91 -1.75
N GLU A 229 -12.37 3.78 -2.45
CA GLU A 229 -11.70 2.55 -2.04
C GLU A 229 -10.99 1.91 -3.24
N PHE A 230 -9.69 1.65 -3.09
CA PHE A 230 -8.88 0.90 -4.03
C PHE A 230 -8.28 -0.32 -3.33
N PHE A 231 -8.46 -1.49 -3.93
CA PHE A 231 -7.93 -2.75 -3.44
C PHE A 231 -6.89 -3.27 -4.43
N VAL A 232 -5.63 -3.28 -4.00
CA VAL A 232 -4.48 -3.61 -4.84
C VAL A 232 -3.80 -4.87 -4.29
N THR A 233 -3.82 -5.97 -5.02
CA THR A 233 -3.33 -7.28 -4.51
C THR A 233 -1.82 -7.45 -4.64
N GLY A 234 -1.15 -6.63 -5.45
CA GLY A 234 0.30 -6.64 -5.64
C GLY A 234 1.00 -5.56 -4.82
N HIS A 235 2.31 -5.47 -4.99
CA HIS A 235 3.20 -4.64 -4.18
C HIS A 235 3.98 -3.64 -5.04
N SER A 236 3.29 -2.64 -5.58
CA SER A 236 3.95 -1.58 -6.36
C SER A 236 4.94 -0.75 -5.53
N GLU A 237 4.79 -0.76 -4.20
CA GLU A 237 5.66 -0.04 -3.27
C GLU A 237 7.03 -0.71 -3.05
N TYR A 238 7.23 -1.96 -3.43
CA TYR A 238 8.46 -2.69 -3.15
C TYR A 238 9.70 -2.01 -3.73
N SER A 239 10.74 -1.94 -2.89
CA SER A 239 12.08 -1.54 -3.31
C SER A 239 12.70 -2.58 -4.25
N PRO A 240 13.76 -2.21 -4.99
CA PRO A 240 14.44 -3.14 -5.91
C PRO A 240 14.87 -4.47 -5.27
N LEU A 241 15.25 -4.46 -3.99
CA LEU A 241 15.81 -5.62 -3.29
C LEU A 241 14.83 -6.36 -2.39
N THR A 242 13.56 -5.95 -2.32
CA THR A 242 12.60 -6.55 -1.39
C THR A 242 12.41 -8.05 -1.62
N LEU A 243 12.18 -8.47 -2.87
CA LEU A 243 12.02 -9.89 -3.21
C LEU A 243 13.34 -10.68 -3.07
N ASP A 244 14.49 -10.08 -3.38
CA ASP A 244 15.80 -10.72 -3.16
C ASP A 244 16.04 -10.98 -1.68
N THR A 245 15.78 -9.99 -0.83
CA THR A 245 15.90 -10.12 0.63
C THR A 245 14.99 -11.22 1.17
N GLU A 246 13.77 -11.31 0.68
CA GLU A 246 12.83 -12.36 1.06
C GLU A 246 13.30 -13.74 0.60
N TYR A 247 13.73 -13.86 -0.65
CA TYR A 247 14.27 -15.08 -1.25
C TYR A 247 15.50 -15.60 -0.46
N ARG A 248 16.52 -14.75 -0.26
CA ARG A 248 17.74 -15.13 0.46
C ARG A 248 17.48 -15.48 1.92
N ARG A 249 16.56 -14.76 2.57
CA ARG A 249 16.14 -15.06 3.95
C ARG A 249 15.48 -16.44 4.05
N ALA A 250 14.58 -16.78 3.13
CA ALA A 250 13.94 -18.10 3.12
C ALA A 250 14.94 -19.22 2.88
N LEU A 251 15.87 -19.05 1.92
CA LEU A 251 16.96 -19.99 1.68
C LEU A 251 17.83 -20.19 2.92
N ALA A 252 18.23 -19.11 3.60
CA ALA A 252 19.03 -19.17 4.82
C ALA A 252 18.33 -19.90 5.98
N GLN A 253 17.00 -19.91 5.98
CA GLN A 253 16.15 -20.63 6.94
C GLN A 253 15.83 -22.07 6.51
N GLY A 254 16.27 -22.50 5.33
CA GLY A 254 15.95 -23.82 4.78
C GLY A 254 14.48 -23.99 4.39
N LEU A 255 13.75 -22.88 4.17
CA LEU A 255 12.37 -22.91 3.76
C LEU A 255 12.24 -23.10 2.24
N PRO A 256 11.24 -23.85 1.77
CA PRO A 256 11.00 -24.01 0.34
C PRO A 256 10.55 -22.68 -0.26
N ILE A 257 11.29 -22.19 -1.23
CA ILE A 257 10.96 -20.98 -1.98
C ILE A 257 11.51 -21.11 -3.40
N ASP A 258 10.69 -20.77 -4.40
CA ASP A 258 11.12 -20.69 -5.79
C ASP A 258 11.89 -19.39 -6.03
N VAL A 259 12.74 -19.35 -7.06
CA VAL A 259 13.36 -18.12 -7.56
C VAL A 259 12.23 -17.14 -7.96
N PRO A 260 12.27 -15.87 -7.55
CA PRO A 260 11.22 -14.93 -7.92
C PRO A 260 11.19 -14.74 -9.44
N ARG A 261 10.03 -15.01 -10.02
CA ARG A 261 9.84 -15.06 -11.49
C ARG A 261 10.01 -13.69 -12.13
N ASN A 262 10.69 -13.61 -13.28
CA ASN A 262 10.92 -12.39 -14.06
C ASN A 262 11.63 -11.26 -13.28
N TYR A 263 12.31 -11.58 -12.22
CA TYR A 263 12.90 -10.61 -11.30
C TYR A 263 14.39 -10.41 -11.50
N TYR A 264 15.16 -11.49 -11.66
CA TYR A 264 16.59 -11.41 -11.91
C TYR A 264 16.91 -11.33 -13.41
N ILE A 265 18.09 -10.84 -13.74
CA ILE A 265 18.63 -10.91 -15.10
C ILE A 265 18.82 -12.40 -15.45
N ASP A 266 18.21 -12.84 -16.56
CA ASP A 266 18.23 -14.24 -17.03
C ASP A 266 17.78 -15.25 -15.95
N ASP A 267 16.91 -14.85 -15.02
CA ASP A 267 16.45 -15.63 -13.85
C ASP A 267 17.60 -16.14 -12.95
N ASP A 268 18.77 -15.48 -12.99
CA ASP A 268 19.95 -15.83 -12.23
C ASP A 268 20.09 -14.91 -10.97
N PRO A 269 19.92 -15.43 -9.74
CA PRO A 269 20.04 -14.66 -8.51
C PRO A 269 21.39 -13.96 -8.31
N GLU A 270 22.46 -14.41 -8.97
CA GLU A 270 23.79 -13.81 -8.85
C GLU A 270 23.96 -12.57 -9.76
N LYS A 271 23.06 -12.37 -10.74
CA LYS A 271 23.09 -11.22 -11.65
C LYS A 271 22.31 -10.00 -11.15
N GLY A 272 21.58 -10.14 -10.05
CA GLY A 272 20.79 -9.07 -9.44
C GLY A 272 19.46 -8.80 -10.16
N PRO A 273 18.60 -7.95 -9.54
CA PRO A 273 17.25 -7.69 -10.01
C PRO A 273 17.16 -6.70 -11.17
N VAL A 274 16.12 -6.88 -11.99
CA VAL A 274 15.70 -5.91 -13.02
C VAL A 274 14.42 -5.22 -12.56
N VAL A 275 14.50 -3.92 -12.27
CA VAL A 275 13.34 -3.14 -11.86
C VAL A 275 12.52 -2.72 -13.07
N ARG A 276 11.29 -3.27 -13.20
CA ARG A 276 10.37 -3.01 -14.32
C ARG A 276 9.06 -2.34 -13.89
N TRP A 277 8.86 -2.09 -12.59
CA TRP A 277 7.59 -1.58 -12.02
C TRP A 277 7.67 -0.14 -11.51
N ARG A 278 8.86 0.45 -11.36
CA ARG A 278 9.06 1.75 -10.70
C ARG A 278 8.27 2.89 -11.34
N ALA A 279 8.25 2.97 -12.67
CA ALA A 279 7.55 4.06 -13.37
C ALA A 279 6.04 4.00 -13.10
N HIS A 280 5.42 2.82 -13.26
CA HIS A 280 3.99 2.62 -13.02
C HIS A 280 3.61 2.72 -11.54
N ALA A 281 4.49 2.30 -10.63
CA ALA A 281 4.32 2.53 -9.19
C ALA A 281 4.23 4.03 -8.86
N ASN A 282 5.14 4.84 -9.38
CA ASN A 282 5.10 6.29 -9.20
C ASN A 282 3.83 6.91 -9.81
N LEU A 283 3.42 6.48 -11.01
CA LEU A 283 2.16 6.94 -11.62
C LEU A 283 0.94 6.55 -10.78
N LEU A 284 0.87 5.32 -10.28
CA LEU A 284 -0.23 4.86 -9.44
C LEU A 284 -0.43 5.76 -8.22
N PHE A 285 0.63 5.97 -7.44
CA PHE A 285 0.55 6.80 -6.23
C PHE A 285 0.31 8.28 -6.54
N SER A 286 0.94 8.81 -7.59
CA SER A 286 0.72 10.19 -8.02
C SER A 286 -0.71 10.42 -8.53
N ASN A 287 -1.28 9.50 -9.31
CA ASN A 287 -2.64 9.56 -9.80
C ASN A 287 -3.65 9.42 -8.67
N TRP A 288 -3.42 8.48 -7.74
CA TRP A 288 -4.25 8.34 -6.55
C TRP A 288 -4.27 9.63 -5.71
N LEU A 289 -3.11 10.18 -5.39
CA LEU A 289 -3.00 11.45 -4.64
C LEU A 289 -3.68 12.60 -5.36
N ASN A 290 -3.51 12.73 -6.68
CA ASN A 290 -4.03 13.86 -7.43
C ASN A 290 -5.53 13.75 -7.68
N TYR A 291 -6.02 12.61 -8.21
CA TYR A 291 -7.39 12.50 -8.71
C TYR A 291 -8.39 12.00 -7.67
N PHE A 292 -7.97 11.19 -6.70
CA PHE A 292 -8.87 10.55 -5.75
C PHE A 292 -8.71 11.02 -4.30
N VAL A 293 -7.59 11.68 -4.01
CA VAL A 293 -7.36 12.33 -2.73
C VAL A 293 -7.55 13.83 -2.85
N ASN A 294 -6.67 14.52 -3.60
CA ASN A 294 -6.67 15.99 -3.66
C ASN A 294 -7.91 16.59 -4.31
N GLN A 295 -8.39 16.02 -5.44
CA GLN A 295 -9.54 16.57 -6.16
C GLN A 295 -10.87 16.21 -5.51
N GLU A 296 -10.97 15.09 -4.82
CA GLU A 296 -12.21 14.60 -4.20
C GLU A 296 -12.36 15.06 -2.73
N THR A 297 -11.28 15.47 -2.08
CA THR A 297 -11.38 16.00 -0.71
C THR A 297 -12.11 17.34 -0.70
N PRO A 298 -13.14 17.51 0.15
CA PRO A 298 -13.82 18.79 0.30
C PRO A 298 -12.85 19.86 0.82
N TYR A 299 -13.13 21.13 0.51
CA TYR A 299 -12.32 22.26 0.97
C TYR A 299 -12.15 22.27 2.50
N ASP A 300 -13.24 22.06 3.24
CA ASP A 300 -13.17 21.77 4.67
C ASP A 300 -13.14 20.25 4.89
N ILE A 301 -12.04 19.74 5.43
CA ILE A 301 -11.86 18.32 5.71
C ILE A 301 -12.95 17.74 6.64
N ASN A 302 -13.58 18.60 7.46
CA ASN A 302 -14.68 18.18 8.33
C ASN A 302 -15.96 17.80 7.57
N ASP A 303 -16.06 18.18 6.29
CA ASP A 303 -17.20 17.84 5.43
C ASP A 303 -17.09 16.44 4.80
N ILE A 304 -16.03 15.69 5.04
CA ILE A 304 -15.91 14.27 4.64
C ILE A 304 -17.04 13.47 5.29
N LYS A 305 -17.78 12.69 4.47
CA LYS A 305 -18.96 11.89 4.90
C LYS A 305 -18.76 10.43 4.59
#